data_c2b1e2563c08e3f2a92a2272359404bf
#
_entry.id   c2b1e2563c08e3f2a92a2272359404bf
#
_cell.length_a   1.000
_cell.length_b   1.000
_cell.length_c   1.000
_cell.angle_alpha   90.00
_cell.angle_beta   90.00
_cell.angle_gamma   90.00
#
_symmetry.space_group_name_H-M   'P 1'
#
loop_
_entity.id
_entity.type
_entity.pdbx_description
1 polymer ?
#
loop_
_entity_poly.entity_id
_entity_poly.type
_entity_poly.pdbx_seq_one_letter_code
_entity_poly.pdbx_strand_id
1 'polypeptide(L)'
;MGVLALMVGVGALAVGAFTLPTEVSAIPVDTTTTIAGDAGPVDVPVASNVDAADAQGPATRGSSIQETPTLAPPPTEAPTTTVVAAPPDTGVPFLSGVGRRVVYSKNQMRVWIVDDTNVTIRTYRVSGRFGQPTPGTYHVFSRSSFTCNIDHPNICMRFMVRFAHGPLGDNIGFHEIPRRDGVPIESDSQLGQALSGGCVRQATADAMFMWDFAGIGTTVVVTD
;
A
#
# COMPACT_ATOMS: atom_id res chain seq x y z
N MET A 1 51.07 -16.24 -57.35
CA MET A 1 51.87 -16.28 -56.14
C MET A 1 51.92 -14.87 -55.56
N GLY A 2 51.11 -14.54 -54.60
CA GLY A 2 51.06 -13.23 -53.94
C GLY A 2 50.87 -13.48 -52.45
N VAL A 3 51.90 -13.15 -51.70
CA VAL A 3 51.96 -13.31 -50.27
C VAL A 3 51.33 -12.09 -49.61
N LEU A 4 50.22 -12.31 -48.89
CA LEU A 4 49.52 -11.27 -48.12
C LEU A 4 50.17 -11.24 -46.70
N ALA A 5 50.83 -10.15 -46.35
CA ALA A 5 51.43 -9.94 -45.03
C ALA A 5 50.35 -9.39 -44.08
N LEU A 6 50.13 -10.11 -42.96
CA LEU A 6 49.25 -9.73 -41.90
C LEU A 6 50.01 -8.83 -40.89
N MET A 7 49.61 -7.57 -40.77
CA MET A 7 50.12 -6.64 -39.75
C MET A 7 49.30 -6.77 -38.49
N VAL A 8 49.94 -7.24 -37.42
CA VAL A 8 49.37 -7.26 -36.06
C VAL A 8 49.71 -5.94 -35.38
N GLY A 9 48.69 -5.13 -35.15
CA GLY A 9 48.81 -3.90 -34.36
C GLY A 9 48.67 -4.19 -32.88
N VAL A 10 49.74 -3.96 -32.12
CA VAL A 10 49.73 -4.02 -30.64
C VAL A 10 49.25 -2.65 -30.13
N GLY A 11 48.04 -2.57 -29.66
CA GLY A 11 47.49 -1.41 -28.97
C GLY A 11 47.89 -1.41 -27.49
N ALA A 12 48.65 -0.41 -27.07
CA ALA A 12 48.99 -0.19 -25.66
C ALA A 12 47.80 0.37 -24.90
N LEU A 13 47.37 -0.35 -23.85
CA LEU A 13 46.37 0.12 -22.87
C LEU A 13 47.05 1.08 -21.89
N ALA A 14 46.67 2.37 -21.93
CA ALA A 14 47.06 3.34 -20.92
C ALA A 14 46.16 3.16 -19.70
N VAL A 15 46.72 2.74 -18.58
CA VAL A 15 46.08 2.69 -17.27
C VAL A 15 46.12 4.10 -16.69
N GLY A 16 45.00 4.82 -16.77
CA GLY A 16 44.81 6.10 -16.08
C GLY A 16 44.52 5.85 -14.58
N ALA A 17 45.46 6.26 -13.72
CA ALA A 17 45.23 6.29 -12.28
C ALA A 17 44.31 7.44 -11.94
N PHE A 18 43.08 7.13 -11.51
CA PHE A 18 42.16 8.10 -10.91
C PHE A 18 42.51 8.28 -9.43
N THR A 19 43.08 9.42 -9.07
CA THR A 19 43.23 9.86 -7.68
C THR A 19 41.91 10.49 -7.23
N LEU A 20 41.27 9.90 -6.24
CA LEU A 20 40.08 10.46 -5.55
C LEU A 20 40.57 11.57 -4.59
N PRO A 21 39.93 12.73 -4.57
CA PRO A 21 40.13 13.71 -3.53
C PRO A 21 39.46 13.26 -2.23
N THR A 22 40.26 13.10 -1.18
CA THR A 22 39.80 12.88 0.19
C THR A 22 39.67 14.25 0.84
N GLU A 23 38.48 14.86 0.79
CA GLU A 23 38.15 15.94 1.69
C GLU A 23 36.88 15.58 2.45
N VAL A 24 37.06 15.11 3.66
CA VAL A 24 36.01 14.99 4.67
C VAL A 24 35.97 16.32 5.40
N SER A 25 35.05 17.19 4.99
CA SER A 25 34.72 18.41 5.73
C SER A 25 33.80 18.03 6.89
N ALA A 26 34.33 18.07 8.10
CA ALA A 26 33.55 17.91 9.33
C ALA A 26 32.65 19.11 9.54
N ILE A 27 31.34 18.87 9.57
CA ILE A 27 30.35 19.86 9.99
C ILE A 27 30.34 19.90 11.52
N PRO A 28 30.50 21.08 12.17
CA PRO A 28 30.38 21.15 13.63
C PRO A 28 28.93 20.90 14.06
N VAL A 29 28.77 19.95 14.97
CA VAL A 29 27.51 19.72 15.70
C VAL A 29 27.41 20.82 16.76
N ASP A 30 26.50 21.75 16.54
CA ASP A 30 26.13 22.75 17.55
C ASP A 30 25.15 22.08 18.52
N THR A 31 25.65 21.81 19.71
CA THR A 31 24.91 21.31 20.86
C THR A 31 24.46 22.48 21.68
N THR A 32 23.18 22.64 21.89
CA THR A 32 22.49 23.27 23.02
C THR A 32 21.36 24.20 22.58
N THR A 33 20.16 23.67 22.61
CA THR A 33 19.00 24.51 23.01
C THR A 33 18.10 23.64 23.89
N THR A 34 18.28 23.81 25.18
CA THR A 34 17.38 23.41 26.25
C THR A 34 16.17 24.34 26.20
N ILE A 35 15.01 23.85 25.85
CA ILE A 35 13.75 24.54 26.10
C ILE A 35 13.03 23.75 27.18
N ALA A 36 13.12 24.24 28.40
CA ALA A 36 12.20 23.89 29.49
C ALA A 36 10.85 24.54 29.17
N GLY A 37 9.86 23.72 28.84
CA GLY A 37 8.46 24.09 28.68
C GLY A 37 7.66 23.42 29.77
N ASP A 38 7.26 24.25 30.71
CA ASP A 38 6.35 24.02 31.82
C ASP A 38 5.06 23.34 31.36
N ALA A 39 4.79 22.14 31.86
CA ALA A 39 3.54 21.41 31.68
C ALA A 39 2.64 21.68 32.88
N GLY A 40 1.81 22.70 32.78
CA GLY A 40 0.70 22.90 33.71
C GLY A 40 -0.38 21.83 33.55
N PRO A 41 -1.02 21.38 34.64
CA PRO A 41 -2.06 20.36 34.58
C PRO A 41 -3.35 20.94 33.98
N VAL A 42 -3.87 20.33 32.94
CA VAL A 42 -5.22 20.60 32.43
C VAL A 42 -6.23 19.83 33.28
N ASP A 43 -7.00 20.60 34.02
CA ASP A 43 -8.15 20.16 34.80
C ASP A 43 -9.28 19.72 33.86
N VAL A 44 -9.72 18.47 33.98
CA VAL A 44 -10.90 17.94 33.30
C VAL A 44 -12.04 17.95 34.29
N PRO A 45 -13.13 18.67 34.05
CA PRO A 45 -14.27 18.64 34.97
C PRO A 45 -15.03 17.33 34.84
N VAL A 46 -15.07 16.57 35.93
CA VAL A 46 -15.97 15.45 36.17
C VAL A 46 -17.35 16.03 36.46
N ALA A 47 -18.30 15.79 35.59
CA ALA A 47 -19.71 16.06 35.87
C ALA A 47 -20.32 14.85 36.60
N SER A 48 -20.47 14.99 37.90
CA SER A 48 -21.34 14.17 38.71
C SER A 48 -22.77 14.64 38.55
N ASN A 49 -23.69 13.77 38.19
CA ASN A 49 -25.11 13.96 38.48
C ASN A 49 -25.68 12.76 39.19
N VAL A 50 -25.81 12.97 40.46
CA VAL A 50 -26.78 12.31 41.35
C VAL A 50 -28.10 13.07 41.17
N ASP A 51 -29.25 12.40 41.08
CA ASP A 51 -30.24 12.49 42.13
C ASP A 51 -31.40 11.53 41.90
N ALA A 52 -31.70 10.83 42.96
CA ALA A 52 -32.85 10.00 43.15
C ALA A 52 -34.05 10.80 43.60
N ALA A 53 -35.26 10.37 43.26
CA ALA A 53 -36.50 10.55 44.00
C ALA A 53 -37.53 9.57 43.42
N ASP A 54 -37.78 8.45 44.06
CA ASP A 54 -38.77 8.14 45.10
C ASP A 54 -40.21 8.66 44.82
N ALA A 55 -41.11 7.71 44.48
CA ALA A 55 -42.54 7.81 44.79
C ALA A 55 -43.20 6.42 44.76
N GLN A 56 -43.64 6.00 45.91
CA GLN A 56 -44.37 4.79 46.24
C GLN A 56 -45.84 4.80 45.85
N GLY A 57 -46.31 3.62 45.42
CA GLY A 57 -47.49 2.90 45.81
C GLY A 57 -48.88 3.28 45.25
N PRO A 58 -49.94 2.47 45.50
CA PRO A 58 -49.98 1.05 45.83
C PRO A 58 -50.89 0.18 44.94
N ALA A 59 -50.82 -1.12 45.20
CA ALA A 59 -51.55 -2.28 44.73
C ALA A 59 -53.02 -2.16 44.28
N THR A 60 -53.43 -2.98 43.29
CA THR A 60 -54.53 -3.96 43.43
C THR A 60 -54.57 -5.00 42.33
N ARG A 61 -54.54 -6.27 42.72
CA ARG A 61 -55.19 -7.49 42.25
C ARG A 61 -55.81 -7.53 40.83
N GLY A 62 -55.41 -8.57 40.12
CA GLY A 62 -56.15 -9.09 38.99
C GLY A 62 -55.50 -10.33 38.41
N SER A 63 -55.89 -11.47 38.95
CA SER A 63 -55.53 -12.82 38.49
C SER A 63 -56.08 -13.08 37.11
N SER A 64 -55.24 -13.51 36.18
CA SER A 64 -55.57 -14.54 35.19
C SER A 64 -54.27 -15.01 34.51
N ILE A 65 -53.93 -16.24 34.82
CA ILE A 65 -52.86 -16.99 34.16
C ILE A 65 -53.38 -17.35 32.78
N GLN A 66 -52.87 -16.70 31.75
CA GLN A 66 -53.05 -17.13 30.39
C GLN A 66 -51.69 -17.60 29.90
N GLU A 67 -51.54 -18.91 29.84
CA GLU A 67 -50.39 -19.55 29.22
C GLU A 67 -50.32 -19.15 27.77
N THR A 68 -49.34 -18.30 27.45
CA THR A 68 -48.95 -18.01 26.07
C THR A 68 -48.08 -19.16 25.60
N PRO A 69 -48.36 -19.79 24.43
CA PRO A 69 -47.49 -20.81 23.91
C PRO A 69 -46.12 -20.21 23.60
N THR A 70 -45.10 -20.72 24.21
CA THR A 70 -43.69 -20.41 23.95
C THR A 70 -43.39 -20.81 22.48
N LEU A 71 -43.42 -19.80 21.59
CA LEU A 71 -42.83 -19.97 20.25
C LEU A 71 -41.34 -20.20 20.40
N ALA A 72 -40.89 -21.38 19.96
CA ALA A 72 -39.47 -21.68 19.88
C ALA A 72 -38.77 -20.61 19.01
N PRO A 73 -37.57 -20.13 19.39
CA PRO A 73 -36.83 -19.20 18.56
C PRO A 73 -36.56 -19.83 17.19
N PRO A 74 -36.64 -19.05 16.10
CA PRO A 74 -36.30 -19.54 14.79
C PRO A 74 -34.85 -20.05 14.78
N PRO A 75 -34.53 -21.11 14.01
CA PRO A 75 -33.16 -21.59 13.91
C PRO A 75 -32.26 -20.44 13.42
N THR A 76 -31.25 -20.12 14.20
CA THR A 76 -30.19 -19.19 13.80
C THR A 76 -29.50 -19.82 12.61
N GLU A 77 -29.78 -19.30 11.40
CA GLU A 77 -29.03 -19.65 10.21
C GLU A 77 -27.54 -19.26 10.47
N ALA A 78 -26.67 -20.25 10.41
CA ALA A 78 -25.24 -20.01 10.45
C ALA A 78 -24.85 -19.07 9.30
N PRO A 79 -23.93 -18.13 9.52
CA PRO A 79 -23.49 -17.22 8.48
C PRO A 79 -22.95 -18.07 7.31
N THR A 80 -23.66 -18.08 6.21
CA THR A 80 -23.16 -18.67 4.96
C THR A 80 -21.96 -17.83 4.54
N THR A 81 -20.77 -18.33 4.79
CA THR A 81 -19.54 -17.76 4.26
C THR A 81 -19.62 -17.92 2.74
N THR A 82 -20.06 -16.88 2.07
CA THR A 82 -19.99 -16.79 0.60
C THR A 82 -18.50 -16.84 0.25
N VAL A 83 -18.00 -18.01 -0.10
CA VAL A 83 -16.70 -18.16 -0.73
C VAL A 83 -16.81 -17.44 -2.07
N VAL A 84 -16.35 -16.20 -2.12
CA VAL A 84 -16.17 -15.50 -3.39
C VAL A 84 -15.17 -16.35 -4.18
N ALA A 85 -15.65 -16.97 -5.25
CA ALA A 85 -14.80 -17.76 -6.14
C ALA A 85 -13.61 -16.90 -6.55
N ALA A 86 -12.39 -17.37 -6.29
CA ALA A 86 -11.19 -16.73 -6.75
C ALA A 86 -11.32 -16.53 -8.26
N PRO A 87 -10.99 -15.33 -8.80
CA PRO A 87 -10.98 -15.12 -10.24
C PRO A 87 -10.09 -16.21 -10.89
N PRO A 88 -10.39 -16.61 -12.15
CA PRO A 88 -9.62 -17.65 -12.83
C PRO A 88 -8.13 -17.34 -12.68
N ASP A 89 -7.36 -18.36 -12.33
CA ASP A 89 -5.92 -18.27 -12.04
C ASP A 89 -5.21 -17.70 -13.28
N THR A 90 -5.05 -16.40 -13.29
CA THR A 90 -4.13 -15.75 -14.21
C THR A 90 -2.76 -15.92 -13.59
N GLY A 91 -2.03 -16.94 -14.03
CA GLY A 91 -0.68 -17.24 -13.56
C GLY A 91 0.21 -16.00 -13.59
N VAL A 92 1.23 -15.98 -12.75
CA VAL A 92 2.24 -14.91 -12.76
C VAL A 92 2.80 -14.76 -14.17
N PRO A 93 2.90 -13.53 -14.73
CA PRO A 93 3.45 -13.30 -16.07
C PRO A 93 4.80 -13.99 -16.27
N PHE A 94 4.93 -14.64 -17.42
CA PHE A 94 6.17 -15.32 -17.81
C PHE A 94 7.34 -14.30 -17.82
N LEU A 95 8.52 -14.74 -17.41
CA LEU A 95 9.74 -13.90 -17.30
C LEU A 95 9.65 -12.78 -16.22
N SER A 96 8.73 -12.88 -15.26
CA SER A 96 8.68 -11.92 -14.15
C SER A 96 9.70 -12.18 -13.03
N GLY A 97 10.71 -13.02 -13.27
CA GLY A 97 11.78 -13.35 -12.32
C GLY A 97 11.43 -14.44 -11.34
N VAL A 98 12.26 -14.59 -10.29
CA VAL A 98 12.16 -15.63 -9.25
C VAL A 98 12.31 -15.01 -7.86
N GLY A 99 11.89 -15.75 -6.83
CA GLY A 99 11.99 -15.35 -5.43
C GLY A 99 10.93 -14.32 -5.03
N ARG A 100 11.09 -13.76 -3.84
CA ARG A 100 10.16 -12.80 -3.23
C ARG A 100 10.08 -11.51 -4.03
N ARG A 101 8.90 -11.20 -4.55
CA ARG A 101 8.68 -10.01 -5.39
C ARG A 101 7.20 -9.63 -5.51
N VAL A 102 6.98 -8.42 -5.95
CA VAL A 102 5.70 -7.95 -6.48
C VAL A 102 5.80 -7.94 -8.01
N VAL A 103 4.82 -8.49 -8.69
CA VAL A 103 4.70 -8.42 -10.16
C VAL A 103 3.49 -7.58 -10.52
N TYR A 104 3.66 -6.58 -11.37
CA TYR A 104 2.58 -5.73 -11.87
C TYR A 104 2.53 -5.82 -13.39
N SER A 105 1.43 -6.33 -13.95
CA SER A 105 1.16 -6.26 -15.39
C SER A 105 0.26 -5.08 -15.71
N LYS A 106 0.76 -4.19 -16.58
CA LYS A 106 0.02 -3.03 -17.06
C LYS A 106 -1.13 -3.44 -17.99
N ASN A 107 -0.92 -4.43 -18.84
CA ASN A 107 -1.94 -4.90 -19.78
C ASN A 107 -3.10 -5.62 -19.09
N GLN A 108 -2.80 -6.36 -18.01
CA GLN A 108 -3.81 -7.07 -17.25
C GLN A 108 -4.41 -6.21 -16.10
N MET A 109 -3.84 -5.02 -15.84
CA MET A 109 -4.18 -4.20 -14.66
C MET A 109 -4.28 -5.05 -13.40
N ARG A 110 -3.24 -5.86 -13.14
CA ARG A 110 -3.21 -6.86 -12.09
C ARG A 110 -1.86 -6.90 -11.39
N VAL A 111 -1.91 -7.22 -10.11
CA VAL A 111 -0.74 -7.45 -9.27
C VAL A 111 -0.73 -8.90 -8.80
N TRP A 112 0.45 -9.51 -8.72
CA TRP A 112 0.75 -10.75 -8.03
C TRP A 112 1.79 -10.48 -6.96
N ILE A 113 1.56 -11.02 -5.79
CA ILE A 113 2.51 -11.00 -4.68
C ILE A 113 3.04 -12.42 -4.54
N VAL A 114 4.34 -12.56 -4.74
CA VAL A 114 5.05 -13.84 -4.82
C VAL A 114 6.03 -13.92 -3.67
N ASP A 115 6.00 -15.03 -2.94
CA ASP A 115 6.90 -15.28 -1.82
C ASP A 115 8.30 -15.74 -2.27
N ASP A 116 9.17 -16.03 -1.32
CA ASP A 116 10.54 -16.50 -1.55
C ASP A 116 10.62 -17.91 -2.12
N THR A 117 9.54 -18.69 -2.03
CA THR A 117 9.40 -20.04 -2.65
C THR A 117 8.79 -20.01 -4.05
N ASN A 118 8.55 -18.82 -4.63
CA ASN A 118 7.87 -18.57 -5.89
C ASN A 118 6.37 -18.92 -5.90
N VAL A 119 5.74 -19.02 -4.75
CA VAL A 119 4.30 -19.20 -4.63
C VAL A 119 3.61 -17.84 -4.68
N THR A 120 2.57 -17.72 -5.51
CA THR A 120 1.68 -16.55 -5.49
C THR A 120 0.79 -16.61 -4.27
N ILE A 121 1.06 -15.74 -3.30
CA ILE A 121 0.30 -15.67 -2.04
C ILE A 121 -0.89 -14.71 -2.12
N ARG A 122 -0.91 -13.82 -3.12
CA ARG A 122 -2.05 -12.93 -3.38
C ARG A 122 -2.02 -12.42 -4.82
N THR A 123 -3.19 -12.28 -5.44
CA THR A 123 -3.35 -11.61 -6.74
C THR A 123 -4.67 -10.85 -6.77
N TYR A 124 -4.67 -9.66 -7.38
CA TYR A 124 -5.84 -8.77 -7.42
C TYR A 124 -5.75 -7.77 -8.58
N ARG A 125 -6.91 -7.21 -8.95
CA ARG A 125 -7.00 -6.16 -9.95
C ARG A 125 -6.60 -4.80 -9.36
N VAL A 126 -6.02 -3.96 -10.20
CA VAL A 126 -5.56 -2.62 -9.83
C VAL A 126 -5.97 -1.61 -10.91
N SER A 127 -5.95 -0.32 -10.59
CA SER A 127 -6.01 0.72 -11.62
C SER A 127 -4.66 1.37 -11.77
N GLY A 128 -4.12 1.30 -12.99
CA GLY A 128 -2.82 1.83 -13.36
C GLY A 128 -2.89 2.69 -14.62
N ARG A 129 -1.79 2.71 -15.38
CA ARG A 129 -1.68 3.39 -16.67
C ARG A 129 -0.83 2.55 -17.64
N PHE A 130 -1.26 2.42 -18.89
CA PHE A 130 -0.53 1.62 -19.90
C PHE A 130 0.88 2.13 -20.18
N GLY A 131 1.08 3.44 -20.29
CA GLY A 131 2.33 4.04 -20.70
C GLY A 131 3.42 4.08 -19.62
N GLN A 132 3.09 3.82 -18.35
CA GLN A 132 4.06 3.91 -17.26
C GLN A 132 3.65 3.10 -16.03
N PRO A 133 4.65 2.69 -15.20
CA PRO A 133 6.09 2.81 -15.47
C PRO A 133 6.51 1.94 -16.67
N THR A 134 7.71 2.15 -17.21
CA THR A 134 8.25 1.25 -18.25
C THR A 134 8.42 -0.16 -17.71
N PRO A 135 8.27 -1.22 -18.55
CA PRO A 135 8.58 -2.59 -18.11
C PRO A 135 10.02 -2.70 -17.61
N GLY A 136 10.21 -3.43 -16.53
CA GLY A 136 11.53 -3.58 -15.92
C GLY A 136 11.47 -4.03 -14.47
N THR A 137 12.64 -4.12 -13.85
CA THR A 137 12.79 -4.47 -12.43
C THR A 137 13.15 -3.23 -11.63
N TYR A 138 12.42 -3.01 -10.58
CA TYR A 138 12.51 -1.88 -9.66
C TYR A 138 12.64 -2.37 -8.22
N HIS A 139 12.94 -1.44 -7.32
CA HIS A 139 12.95 -1.70 -5.89
C HIS A 139 12.16 -0.63 -5.14
N VAL A 140 11.44 -1.03 -4.10
CA VAL A 140 10.78 -0.07 -3.21
C VAL A 140 11.84 0.83 -2.57
N PHE A 141 11.74 2.13 -2.80
CA PHE A 141 12.71 3.10 -2.27
C PHE A 141 12.15 4.02 -1.18
N SER A 142 10.83 4.18 -1.10
CA SER A 142 10.22 4.96 -0.03
C SER A 142 8.77 4.55 0.26
N ARG A 143 8.29 4.85 1.47
CA ARG A 143 6.95 4.51 1.92
C ARG A 143 6.34 5.64 2.73
N SER A 144 5.00 5.80 2.67
CA SER A 144 4.25 6.73 3.52
C SER A 144 2.93 6.08 3.92
N SER A 145 2.64 6.00 5.22
CA SER A 145 1.35 5.48 5.71
C SER A 145 0.17 6.33 5.23
N PHE A 146 0.41 7.64 5.09
CA PHE A 146 -0.52 8.62 4.55
C PHE A 146 0.25 9.68 3.75
N THR A 147 -0.33 10.11 2.62
CA THR A 147 0.23 11.19 1.79
C THR A 147 -0.89 11.82 0.95
N CYS A 148 -0.67 13.07 0.50
CA CYS A 148 -1.55 13.74 -0.44
C CYS A 148 -0.79 14.09 -1.73
N ASN A 149 -1.54 14.33 -2.79
CA ASN A 149 -0.97 14.80 -4.06
C ASN A 149 -0.43 16.23 -3.88
N ILE A 150 0.73 16.53 -4.45
CA ILE A 150 1.39 17.83 -4.30
C ILE A 150 0.59 18.92 -5.01
N ASP A 151 0.12 18.65 -6.22
CA ASP A 151 -0.62 19.62 -7.05
C ASP A 151 -2.10 19.72 -6.65
N HIS A 152 -2.62 18.68 -6.00
CA HIS A 152 -4.01 18.57 -5.56
C HIS A 152 -4.06 18.11 -4.09
N PRO A 153 -3.78 18.98 -3.11
CA PRO A 153 -3.63 18.60 -1.70
C PRO A 153 -4.92 18.06 -1.06
N ASN A 154 -6.06 18.23 -1.70
CA ASN A 154 -7.33 17.61 -1.31
C ASN A 154 -7.51 16.16 -1.80
N ILE A 155 -6.53 15.62 -2.55
CA ILE A 155 -6.50 14.21 -2.98
C ILE A 155 -5.46 13.49 -2.14
N CYS A 156 -5.92 12.68 -1.21
CA CYS A 156 -5.06 11.94 -0.28
C CYS A 156 -5.26 10.43 -0.38
N MET A 157 -4.22 9.68 0.03
CA MET A 157 -4.20 8.22 -0.02
C MET A 157 -3.37 7.65 1.12
N ARG A 158 -3.66 6.40 1.50
CA ARG A 158 -2.90 5.64 2.48
C ARG A 158 -2.06 4.55 1.81
N PHE A 159 -1.11 4.01 2.58
CA PHE A 159 -0.31 2.85 2.21
C PHE A 159 0.50 3.06 0.92
N MET A 160 1.10 4.24 0.76
CA MET A 160 1.92 4.55 -0.41
C MET A 160 3.26 3.83 -0.35
N VAL A 161 3.54 2.97 -1.34
CA VAL A 161 4.78 2.20 -1.53
C VAL A 161 5.38 2.58 -2.87
N ARG A 162 6.42 3.43 -2.86
CA ARG A 162 7.03 3.99 -4.07
C ARG A 162 8.15 3.10 -4.58
N PHE A 163 8.13 2.82 -5.89
CA PHE A 163 9.10 1.92 -6.52
C PHE A 163 9.66 2.43 -7.86
N ALA A 164 9.04 3.42 -8.49
CA ALA A 164 9.48 3.96 -9.78
C ALA A 164 9.28 5.47 -9.84
N HIS A 165 9.84 6.09 -10.87
CA HIS A 165 9.61 7.49 -11.23
C HIS A 165 8.96 7.57 -12.61
N GLY A 166 8.07 8.52 -12.78
CA GLY A 166 7.49 8.90 -14.06
C GLY A 166 8.45 9.75 -14.91
N PRO A 167 8.07 10.06 -16.16
CA PRO A 167 8.94 10.81 -17.08
C PRO A 167 9.25 12.24 -16.61
N LEU A 168 8.46 12.80 -15.73
CA LEU A 168 8.67 14.14 -15.16
C LEU A 168 9.35 14.09 -13.77
N GLY A 169 9.81 12.90 -13.34
CA GLY A 169 10.42 12.71 -12.03
C GLY A 169 9.41 12.52 -10.90
N ASP A 170 8.12 12.49 -11.19
CA ASP A 170 7.05 12.20 -10.25
C ASP A 170 7.16 10.75 -9.72
N ASN A 171 6.75 10.55 -8.47
CA ASN A 171 6.82 9.25 -7.83
C ASN A 171 5.67 8.33 -8.30
N ILE A 172 6.01 7.12 -8.71
CA ILE A 172 5.06 6.04 -8.99
C ILE A 172 5.13 5.02 -7.85
N GLY A 173 3.96 4.64 -7.35
CA GLY A 173 3.86 3.66 -6.26
C GLY A 173 2.50 2.98 -6.22
N PHE A 174 2.43 1.93 -5.41
CA PHE A 174 1.18 1.27 -5.01
C PHE A 174 0.55 2.05 -3.86
N HIS A 175 -0.77 2.21 -3.87
CA HIS A 175 -1.51 2.83 -2.76
C HIS A 175 -3.00 2.48 -2.85
N GLU A 176 -3.78 2.72 -1.79
CA GLU A 176 -5.23 2.58 -1.87
C GLU A 176 -5.84 3.54 -2.89
N ILE A 177 -7.09 3.30 -3.30
CA ILE A 177 -7.86 4.25 -4.11
C ILE A 177 -7.85 5.60 -3.39
N PRO A 178 -7.35 6.68 -4.05
CA PRO A 178 -7.29 7.99 -3.42
C PRO A 178 -8.67 8.55 -3.10
N ARG A 179 -8.70 9.47 -2.14
CA ARG A 179 -9.92 10.18 -1.77
C ARG A 179 -9.74 11.68 -2.02
N ARG A 180 -10.73 12.26 -2.70
CA ARG A 180 -10.84 13.72 -2.82
C ARG A 180 -11.83 14.20 -1.77
N ASP A 181 -11.39 15.06 -0.86
CA ASP A 181 -12.23 15.56 0.24
C ASP A 181 -12.93 14.43 1.02
N GLY A 182 -12.22 13.32 1.23
CA GLY A 182 -12.75 12.13 1.92
C GLY A 182 -13.56 11.15 1.04
N VAL A 183 -13.93 11.52 -0.19
CA VAL A 183 -14.71 10.68 -1.12
C VAL A 183 -13.76 9.92 -2.05
N PRO A 184 -13.89 8.57 -2.18
CA PRO A 184 -13.09 7.81 -3.14
C PRO A 184 -13.28 8.34 -4.57
N ILE A 185 -12.17 8.53 -5.31
CA ILE A 185 -12.22 9.00 -6.71
C ILE A 185 -12.49 7.87 -7.71
N GLU A 186 -12.54 6.64 -7.26
CA GLU A 186 -12.75 5.42 -8.01
C GLU A 186 -13.41 4.39 -7.09
N SER A 187 -14.21 3.50 -7.61
CA SER A 187 -14.80 2.37 -6.85
C SER A 187 -13.97 1.09 -7.03
N ASP A 188 -14.09 0.14 -6.10
CA ASP A 188 -13.43 -1.17 -6.20
C ASP A 188 -13.85 -1.94 -7.47
N SER A 189 -15.08 -1.72 -7.97
CA SER A 189 -15.57 -2.35 -9.21
C SER A 189 -14.87 -1.84 -10.47
N GLN A 190 -14.27 -0.67 -10.42
CA GLN A 190 -13.51 -0.09 -11.53
C GLN A 190 -12.05 -0.58 -11.57
N LEU A 191 -11.57 -1.28 -10.55
CA LEU A 191 -10.26 -1.90 -10.57
C LEU A 191 -10.16 -2.92 -11.72
N GLY A 192 -9.05 -2.92 -12.42
CA GLY A 192 -8.82 -3.62 -13.68
C GLY A 192 -8.81 -2.70 -14.90
N GLN A 193 -8.98 -1.38 -14.69
CA GLN A 193 -8.99 -0.37 -15.75
C GLN A 193 -7.80 0.60 -15.62
N ALA A 194 -7.41 1.22 -16.73
CA ALA A 194 -6.31 2.19 -16.76
C ALA A 194 -6.81 3.60 -16.41
N LEU A 195 -7.16 3.85 -15.14
CA LEU A 195 -7.77 5.11 -14.69
C LEU A 195 -6.82 6.03 -13.92
N SER A 196 -5.59 5.59 -13.62
CA SER A 196 -4.65 6.40 -12.85
C SER A 196 -3.79 7.33 -13.72
N GLY A 197 -3.15 8.32 -13.08
CA GLY A 197 -2.13 9.17 -13.73
C GLY A 197 -0.76 8.51 -13.86
N GLY A 198 -0.53 7.34 -13.24
CA GLY A 198 0.77 6.63 -13.22
C GLY A 198 0.92 5.69 -12.05
N CYS A 199 0.49 6.08 -10.87
CA CYS A 199 0.46 5.22 -9.69
C CYS A 199 -0.50 4.03 -9.86
N VAL A 200 -0.34 3.02 -9.02
CA VAL A 200 -1.11 1.77 -9.03
C VAL A 200 -2.09 1.76 -7.87
N ARG A 201 -3.38 2.00 -8.17
CA ARG A 201 -4.46 2.07 -7.18
C ARG A 201 -4.98 0.69 -6.85
N GLN A 202 -5.25 0.46 -5.58
CA GLN A 202 -5.67 -0.83 -5.02
C GLN A 202 -6.91 -0.65 -4.14
N ALA A 203 -7.71 -1.70 -3.99
CA ALA A 203 -8.67 -1.77 -2.90
C ALA A 203 -7.95 -1.63 -1.56
N THR A 204 -8.59 -1.06 -0.55
CA THR A 204 -7.95 -0.78 0.75
C THR A 204 -7.33 -2.04 1.38
N ALA A 205 -8.01 -3.19 1.32
CA ALA A 205 -7.49 -4.45 1.88
C ALA A 205 -6.24 -4.96 1.15
N ASP A 206 -6.14 -4.72 -0.17
CA ASP A 206 -4.98 -5.08 -0.98
C ASP A 206 -3.81 -4.13 -0.74
N ALA A 207 -4.11 -2.84 -0.56
CA ALA A 207 -3.11 -1.83 -0.22
C ALA A 207 -2.49 -2.07 1.17
N MET A 208 -3.28 -2.50 2.15
CA MET A 208 -2.79 -2.91 3.47
C MET A 208 -1.87 -4.12 3.35
N PHE A 209 -2.28 -5.16 2.61
CA PHE A 209 -1.46 -6.35 2.39
C PHE A 209 -0.15 -6.01 1.67
N MET A 210 -0.20 -5.16 0.63
CA MET A 210 0.99 -4.66 -0.06
C MET A 210 1.91 -3.91 0.89
N TRP A 211 1.36 -3.07 1.75
CA TRP A 211 2.12 -2.34 2.76
C TRP A 211 2.88 -3.27 3.70
N ASP A 212 2.25 -4.33 4.18
CA ASP A 212 2.89 -5.29 5.09
C ASP A 212 3.93 -6.13 4.38
N PHE A 213 3.67 -6.50 3.11
CA PHE A 213 4.59 -7.30 2.31
C PHE A 213 5.79 -6.49 1.79
N ALA A 214 5.57 -5.32 1.22
CA ALA A 214 6.57 -4.59 0.42
C ALA A 214 7.35 -3.54 1.26
N GLY A 215 8.32 -3.98 2.04
CA GLY A 215 9.31 -3.12 2.71
C GLY A 215 10.27 -2.45 1.72
N ILE A 216 11.08 -1.50 2.21
CA ILE A 216 12.18 -0.88 1.44
C ILE A 216 13.09 -2.01 0.89
N GLY A 217 13.49 -1.89 -0.36
CA GLY A 217 14.32 -2.89 -1.06
C GLY A 217 13.52 -4.04 -1.70
N THR A 218 12.22 -4.18 -1.42
CA THR A 218 11.40 -5.21 -2.08
C THR A 218 11.44 -5.06 -3.60
N THR A 219 11.70 -6.16 -4.30
CA THR A 219 11.71 -6.20 -5.76
C THR A 219 10.30 -6.04 -6.33
N VAL A 220 10.16 -5.16 -7.32
CA VAL A 220 8.94 -4.94 -8.10
C VAL A 220 9.27 -5.17 -9.58
N VAL A 221 8.58 -6.11 -10.20
CA VAL A 221 8.72 -6.39 -11.64
C VAL A 221 7.49 -5.87 -12.37
N VAL A 222 7.72 -4.96 -13.30
CA VAL A 222 6.67 -4.42 -14.17
C VAL A 222 6.74 -5.09 -15.53
N THR A 223 5.61 -5.62 -15.97
CA THR A 223 5.43 -6.21 -17.31
C THR A 223 4.35 -5.45 -18.09
N ASP A 224 4.31 -5.68 -19.38
CA ASP A 224 3.20 -5.22 -20.22
C ASP A 224 1.93 -6.03 -20.00
#